data_eedbbe8a3da6fa6595f373580b84716f
#
_entry.id   eedbbe8a3da6fa6595f373580b84716f
#
_cell.length_a   1.000
_cell.length_b   1.000
_cell.length_c   1.000
_cell.angle_alpha   90.00
_cell.angle_beta   90.00
_cell.angle_gamma   90.00
#
_symmetry.space_group_name_H-M   'P 1'
#
loop_
_entity.id
_entity.type
_entity.pdbx_description
1 polymer ?
#
loop_
_entity_poly.entity_id
_entity_poly.type
_entity_poly.pdbx_seq_one_letter_code
_entity_poly.pdbx_strand_id
1 'polypeptide(L)'
;MTVQMSVMISTEEIQAKVKELGAQIDAHYANSDKELVLIGLLRGSVIFMADLCRTISKPHELDFMTVSSYGGGTVSSRDVKILKDLDGEIRGKDVLVIEDIIDSGNTLSKVLEILETRSPNSIELCTLVSKPSRREIELDVKFLGFNVEDRFIVGYGLSLIHISEPT
;
A
#
# COMPACT_ATOMS: atom_id res chain seq x y z
N MET A 1 8.38 21.80 24.10
CA MET A 1 7.45 20.67 24.22
C MET A 1 8.16 19.38 23.80
N THR A 2 8.24 18.43 24.68
CA THR A 2 8.95 17.18 24.40
C THR A 2 7.97 16.19 23.76
N VAL A 3 8.30 15.72 22.57
CA VAL A 3 7.51 14.67 21.92
C VAL A 3 8.00 13.34 22.46
N GLN A 4 7.13 12.60 23.14
CA GLN A 4 7.45 11.24 23.57
C GLN A 4 7.11 10.26 22.45
N MET A 5 8.09 9.49 22.07
CA MET A 5 7.89 8.40 21.11
C MET A 5 7.90 7.09 21.85
N SER A 6 6.89 6.27 21.58
CA SER A 6 6.83 4.92 22.10
C SER A 6 6.77 3.94 20.92
N VAL A 7 7.31 2.74 21.14
CA VAL A 7 7.25 1.69 20.12
C VAL A 7 5.83 1.14 20.09
N MET A 8 5.12 1.36 18.98
CA MET A 8 3.77 0.81 18.80
C MET A 8 3.83 -0.61 18.24
N ILE A 9 4.72 -0.84 17.29
CA ILE A 9 4.94 -2.13 16.66
C ILE A 9 6.45 -2.33 16.61
N SER A 10 6.92 -3.44 17.17
CA SER A 10 8.36 -3.70 17.22
C SER A 10 8.91 -4.13 15.85
N THR A 11 10.22 -4.02 15.68
CA THR A 11 10.90 -4.52 14.49
C THR A 11 10.65 -6.00 14.28
N GLU A 12 10.68 -6.77 15.36
CA GLU A 12 10.43 -8.23 15.32
C GLU A 12 9.01 -8.54 14.87
N GLU A 13 8.04 -7.77 15.35
CA GLU A 13 6.64 -7.91 14.93
C GLU A 13 6.47 -7.60 13.45
N ILE A 14 7.12 -6.54 12.96
CA ILE A 14 7.07 -6.17 11.54
C ILE A 14 7.68 -7.28 10.69
N GLN A 15 8.86 -7.79 11.07
CA GLN A 15 9.53 -8.85 10.32
C GLN A 15 8.71 -10.12 10.26
N ALA A 16 8.11 -10.51 11.38
CA ALA A 16 7.23 -11.69 11.43
C ALA A 16 6.02 -11.50 10.54
N LYS A 17 5.40 -10.31 10.58
CA LYS A 17 4.23 -9.99 9.76
C LYS A 17 4.56 -9.99 8.27
N VAL A 18 5.70 -9.43 7.89
CA VAL A 18 6.14 -9.40 6.50
C VAL A 18 6.29 -10.83 5.96
N LYS A 19 6.88 -11.73 6.74
CA LYS A 19 6.99 -13.16 6.34
C LYS A 19 5.62 -13.81 6.20
N GLU A 20 4.72 -13.53 7.13
CA GLU A 20 3.35 -14.04 7.09
C GLU A 20 2.62 -13.57 5.84
N LEU A 21 2.71 -12.28 5.52
CA LEU A 21 2.11 -11.71 4.32
C LEU A 21 2.70 -12.33 3.06
N GLY A 22 4.01 -12.49 3.01
CA GLY A 22 4.68 -13.15 1.88
C GLY A 22 4.17 -14.56 1.62
N ALA A 23 3.99 -15.34 2.70
CA ALA A 23 3.43 -16.69 2.59
C ALA A 23 1.99 -16.68 2.10
N GLN A 24 1.17 -15.74 2.58
CA GLN A 24 -0.21 -15.58 2.13
C GLN A 24 -0.28 -15.21 0.65
N ILE A 25 0.60 -14.33 0.21
CA ILE A 25 0.67 -13.91 -1.19
C ILE A 25 1.07 -15.09 -2.08
N ASP A 26 2.10 -15.84 -1.69
CA ASP A 26 2.51 -17.04 -2.42
C ASP A 26 1.37 -18.04 -2.55
N ALA A 27 0.65 -18.29 -1.47
CA ALA A 27 -0.48 -19.21 -1.48
C ALA A 27 -1.61 -18.73 -2.40
N HIS A 28 -1.90 -17.43 -2.37
CA HIS A 28 -2.97 -16.84 -3.17
C HIS A 28 -2.71 -16.97 -4.67
N TYR A 29 -1.47 -16.74 -5.09
CA TYR A 29 -1.11 -16.76 -6.51
C TYR A 29 -0.51 -18.08 -6.98
N ALA A 30 -0.45 -19.10 -6.11
CA ALA A 30 0.23 -20.37 -6.41
C ALA A 30 -0.29 -21.06 -7.69
N ASN A 31 -1.58 -20.96 -7.93
CA ASN A 31 -2.21 -21.64 -9.08
C ASN A 31 -2.47 -20.72 -10.27
N SER A 32 -2.05 -19.48 -10.20
CA SER A 32 -2.20 -18.56 -11.32
C SER A 32 -1.09 -18.77 -12.33
N ASP A 33 -1.46 -18.79 -13.61
CA ASP A 33 -0.51 -18.86 -14.72
C ASP A 33 -0.15 -17.48 -15.26
N LYS A 34 -0.68 -16.42 -14.63
CA LYS A 34 -0.42 -15.04 -15.06
C LYS A 34 0.86 -14.50 -14.40
N GLU A 35 1.46 -13.54 -15.09
CA GLU A 35 2.58 -12.79 -14.50
C GLU A 35 2.08 -11.99 -13.32
N LEU A 36 2.87 -11.93 -12.25
CA LEU A 36 2.58 -11.15 -11.06
C LEU A 36 3.40 -9.88 -11.05
N VAL A 37 2.74 -8.74 -10.87
CA VAL A 37 3.43 -7.47 -10.70
C VAL A 37 3.01 -6.84 -9.36
N LEU A 38 4.00 -6.45 -8.58
CA LEU A 38 3.81 -5.69 -7.35
C LEU A 38 3.98 -4.21 -7.67
N ILE A 39 2.97 -3.42 -7.37
CA ILE A 39 3.00 -1.97 -7.61
C ILE A 39 3.09 -1.25 -6.27
N GLY A 40 4.21 -0.60 -6.02
CA GLY A 40 4.41 0.21 -4.82
C GLY A 40 4.03 1.66 -5.05
N LEU A 41 3.32 2.25 -4.11
CA LEU A 41 3.01 3.68 -4.15
C LEU A 41 4.11 4.44 -3.42
N LEU A 42 4.89 5.20 -4.16
CA LEU A 42 6.02 5.95 -3.62
C LEU A 42 5.52 7.15 -2.81
N ARG A 43 6.25 7.58 -1.82
CA ARG A 43 7.54 7.05 -1.35
C ARG A 43 7.38 6.14 -0.13
N GLY A 44 6.28 6.27 0.60
CA GLY A 44 6.08 5.59 1.88
C GLY A 44 6.19 4.06 1.83
N SER A 45 5.84 3.46 0.70
CA SER A 45 5.83 2.00 0.57
C SER A 45 7.21 1.39 0.31
N VAL A 46 8.27 2.19 0.11
CA VAL A 46 9.53 1.69 -0.43
C VAL A 46 10.18 0.63 0.47
N ILE A 47 10.22 0.86 1.78
CA ILE A 47 10.85 -0.08 2.71
C ILE A 47 10.01 -1.35 2.84
N PHE A 48 8.70 -1.20 2.99
CA PHE A 48 7.79 -2.34 3.06
C PHE A 48 7.87 -3.19 1.79
N MET A 49 7.84 -2.55 0.62
CA MET A 49 7.98 -3.25 -0.67
C MET A 49 9.28 -4.03 -0.73
N ALA A 50 10.40 -3.42 -0.33
CA ALA A 50 11.71 -4.06 -0.36
C ALA A 50 11.75 -5.29 0.53
N ASP A 51 11.20 -5.21 1.72
CA ASP A 51 11.18 -6.34 2.65
C ASP A 51 10.19 -7.42 2.19
N LEU A 52 9.02 -7.01 1.75
CA LEU A 52 7.97 -7.93 1.33
C LEU A 52 8.38 -8.74 0.10
N CYS A 53 8.90 -8.08 -0.93
CA CYS A 53 9.22 -8.76 -2.18
C CYS A 53 10.25 -9.88 -1.99
N ARG A 54 11.15 -9.75 -1.00
CA ARG A 54 12.14 -10.79 -0.71
C ARG A 54 11.55 -12.02 -0.04
N THR A 55 10.32 -11.94 0.47
CA THR A 55 9.64 -13.08 1.09
C THR A 55 8.72 -13.82 0.11
N ILE A 56 8.50 -13.27 -1.07
CA ILE A 56 7.60 -13.86 -2.06
C ILE A 56 8.43 -14.76 -2.99
N SER A 57 8.11 -16.04 -3.01
CA SER A 57 8.84 -17.03 -3.81
C SER A 57 8.41 -17.03 -5.28
N LYS A 58 7.14 -16.71 -5.54
CA LYS A 58 6.65 -16.66 -6.92
C LYS A 58 7.40 -15.58 -7.70
N PRO A 59 7.89 -15.87 -8.92
CA PRO A 59 8.51 -14.84 -9.75
C PRO A 59 7.57 -13.66 -9.97
N HIS A 60 8.08 -12.46 -9.83
CA HIS A 60 7.28 -11.25 -9.93
C HIS A 60 8.11 -10.08 -10.41
N GLU A 61 7.42 -9.08 -10.96
CA GLU A 61 8.01 -7.81 -11.34
C GLU A 61 7.68 -6.77 -10.27
N LEU A 62 8.54 -5.79 -10.13
CA LEU A 62 8.29 -4.62 -9.29
C LEU A 62 8.07 -3.41 -10.18
N ASP A 63 7.06 -2.61 -9.86
CA ASP A 63 6.84 -1.33 -10.53
C ASP A 63 6.34 -0.33 -9.50
N PHE A 64 6.38 0.95 -9.84
CA PHE A 64 6.09 2.01 -8.87
C PHE A 64 5.26 3.12 -9.52
N MET A 65 4.41 3.73 -8.70
CA MET A 65 3.66 4.93 -9.07
C MET A 65 3.84 6.00 -8.02
N THR A 66 3.79 7.25 -8.45
CA THR A 66 3.67 8.40 -7.53
C THR A 66 2.44 9.17 -7.93
N VAL A 67 1.55 9.40 -6.97
CA VAL A 67 0.33 10.18 -7.18
C VAL A 67 0.22 11.25 -6.12
N SER A 68 -0.46 12.32 -6.45
CA SER A 68 -0.83 13.35 -5.48
C SER A 68 -2.31 13.63 -5.57
N SER A 69 -2.93 13.97 -4.45
CA SER A 69 -4.33 14.38 -4.47
C SER A 69 -4.47 15.79 -5.00
N TYR A 70 -5.57 16.02 -5.75
CA TYR A 70 -5.90 17.35 -6.22
C TYR A 70 -6.54 18.19 -5.13
N GLY A 71 -6.24 19.49 -5.15
CA GLY A 71 -7.04 20.52 -4.50
C GLY A 71 -7.18 20.39 -3.01
N GLY A 72 -6.09 20.25 -2.32
CA GLY A 72 -6.09 20.13 -0.88
C GLY A 72 -7.10 21.03 -0.20
N GLY A 73 -8.29 20.56 0.05
CA GLY A 73 -9.28 21.29 0.82
C GLY A 73 -10.73 21.11 0.39
N THR A 74 -11.00 20.60 -0.78
CA THR A 74 -12.39 20.31 -1.10
C THR A 74 -12.70 18.85 -0.83
N VAL A 75 -13.59 18.65 0.10
CA VAL A 75 -14.00 17.35 0.63
C VAL A 75 -14.53 16.40 -0.44
N SER A 76 -14.95 16.92 -1.58
CA SER A 76 -15.60 16.13 -2.62
C SER A 76 -14.68 15.62 -3.71
N SER A 77 -13.46 16.10 -3.80
CA SER A 77 -12.55 15.69 -4.87
C SER A 77 -11.67 14.53 -4.42
N ARG A 78 -11.91 13.38 -5.05
CA ARG A 78 -11.05 12.20 -4.89
C ARG A 78 -10.07 12.07 -6.03
N ASP A 79 -9.96 13.11 -6.85
CA ASP A 79 -9.11 13.06 -8.02
C ASP A 79 -7.64 13.06 -7.64
N VAL A 80 -6.87 12.34 -8.40
CA VAL A 80 -5.44 12.24 -8.21
C VAL A 80 -4.72 12.65 -9.48
N LYS A 81 -3.53 13.19 -9.30
CA LYS A 81 -2.61 13.48 -10.39
C LYS A 81 -1.49 12.45 -10.36
N ILE A 82 -1.23 11.82 -11.49
CA ILE A 82 -0.13 10.88 -11.61
C ILE A 82 1.15 11.68 -11.87
N LEU A 83 2.08 11.64 -10.93
CA LEU A 83 3.37 12.31 -11.05
C LEU A 83 4.40 11.38 -11.70
N LYS A 84 4.34 10.10 -11.39
CA LYS A 84 5.11 9.05 -12.05
C LYS A 84 4.18 7.89 -12.32
N ASP A 85 4.11 7.48 -13.58
CA ASP A 85 3.31 6.32 -13.98
C ASP A 85 4.17 5.06 -14.00
N LEU A 86 3.49 3.92 -14.16
CA LEU A 86 4.14 2.62 -14.29
C LEU A 86 5.08 2.60 -15.50
N ASP A 87 6.17 1.86 -15.37
CA ASP A 87 7.10 1.67 -16.47
C ASP A 87 6.62 0.62 -17.47
N GLY A 88 5.84 -0.37 -16.99
CA GLY A 88 5.37 -1.47 -17.81
C GLY A 88 3.86 -1.54 -17.92
N GLU A 89 3.39 -2.40 -18.81
CA GLU A 89 1.96 -2.69 -18.96
C GLU A 89 1.51 -3.74 -17.96
N ILE A 90 0.26 -3.59 -17.50
CA ILE A 90 -0.34 -4.55 -16.55
C ILE A 90 -1.46 -5.37 -17.19
N ARG A 91 -1.71 -5.19 -18.48
CA ARG A 91 -2.77 -5.91 -19.17
C ARG A 91 -2.60 -7.42 -19.03
N GLY A 92 -3.64 -8.09 -18.53
CA GLY A 92 -3.65 -9.53 -18.36
C GLY A 92 -2.80 -10.06 -17.22
N LYS A 93 -2.19 -9.19 -16.43
CA LYS A 93 -1.33 -9.61 -15.31
C LYS A 93 -2.11 -9.59 -14.00
N ASP A 94 -1.62 -10.36 -13.04
CA ASP A 94 -2.08 -10.26 -11.65
C ASP A 94 -1.36 -9.08 -11.00
N VAL A 95 -2.13 -8.13 -10.50
CA VAL A 95 -1.61 -6.91 -9.90
C VAL A 95 -1.82 -6.95 -8.39
N LEU A 96 -0.75 -6.70 -7.65
CA LEU A 96 -0.81 -6.54 -6.20
C LEU A 96 -0.29 -5.14 -5.86
N VAL A 97 -1.19 -4.29 -5.37
CA VAL A 97 -0.84 -2.93 -4.97
C VAL A 97 -0.35 -2.94 -3.53
N ILE A 98 0.81 -2.36 -3.32
CA ILE A 98 1.48 -2.33 -2.01
C ILE A 98 1.42 -0.92 -1.45
N GLU A 99 0.83 -0.79 -0.27
CA GLU A 99 0.71 0.48 0.44
C GLU A 99 1.26 0.35 1.86
N ASP A 100 1.88 1.41 2.35
CA ASP A 100 2.42 1.43 3.70
C ASP A 100 1.31 1.58 4.74
N ILE A 101 0.52 2.64 4.62
CA ILE A 101 -0.58 2.95 5.53
C ILE A 101 -1.82 3.33 4.71
N ILE A 102 -2.97 2.82 5.12
CA ILE A 102 -4.25 3.26 4.58
C ILE A 102 -4.97 4.08 5.65
N ASP A 103 -5.22 5.35 5.34
CA ASP A 103 -6.01 6.27 6.15
C ASP A 103 -7.45 6.34 5.64
N SER A 104 -7.83 7.41 4.96
CA SER A 104 -9.18 7.58 4.42
C SER A 104 -9.51 6.59 3.30
N GLY A 105 -8.53 6.22 2.53
CA GLY A 105 -8.68 5.36 1.37
C GLY A 105 -9.05 6.09 0.09
N ASN A 106 -9.26 7.41 0.14
CA ASN A 106 -9.71 8.18 -1.02
C ASN A 106 -8.73 8.13 -2.19
N THR A 107 -7.47 8.43 -1.94
CA THR A 107 -6.44 8.42 -2.99
C THR A 107 -6.25 7.02 -3.55
N LEU A 108 -6.15 6.03 -2.66
CA LEU A 108 -5.94 4.64 -3.06
C LEU A 108 -7.11 4.10 -3.89
N SER A 109 -8.33 4.42 -3.49
CA SER A 109 -9.51 4.03 -4.25
C SER A 109 -9.42 4.53 -5.69
N LYS A 110 -8.98 5.78 -5.89
CA LYS A 110 -8.83 6.35 -7.22
C LYS A 110 -7.73 5.68 -8.02
N VAL A 111 -6.62 5.37 -7.37
CA VAL A 111 -5.53 4.62 -8.00
C VAL A 111 -6.03 3.26 -8.50
N LEU A 112 -6.78 2.54 -7.67
CA LEU A 112 -7.33 1.24 -8.06
C LEU A 112 -8.26 1.37 -9.27
N GLU A 113 -9.10 2.40 -9.32
CA GLU A 113 -9.96 2.66 -10.47
C GLU A 113 -9.14 2.88 -11.74
N ILE A 114 -8.07 3.67 -11.66
CA ILE A 114 -7.19 3.94 -12.80
C ILE A 114 -6.55 2.63 -13.29
N LEU A 115 -6.04 1.83 -12.38
CA LEU A 115 -5.40 0.56 -12.74
C LEU A 115 -6.39 -0.40 -13.39
N GLU A 116 -7.62 -0.42 -12.93
CA GLU A 116 -8.66 -1.28 -13.52
C GLU A 116 -8.93 -0.94 -14.99
N THR A 117 -8.81 0.33 -15.37
CA THR A 117 -8.99 0.73 -16.77
C THR A 117 -7.93 0.14 -17.70
N ARG A 118 -6.84 -0.39 -17.14
CA ARG A 118 -5.73 -0.97 -17.91
C ARG A 118 -5.85 -2.48 -18.10
N SER A 119 -7.00 -3.04 -17.76
CA SER A 119 -7.38 -4.44 -18.00
C SER A 119 -6.44 -5.49 -17.41
N PRO A 120 -6.08 -5.39 -16.14
CA PRO A 120 -5.33 -6.46 -15.49
C PRO A 120 -6.20 -7.71 -15.36
N ASN A 121 -5.56 -8.87 -15.14
CA ASN A 121 -6.28 -10.09 -14.85
C ASN A 121 -6.94 -10.04 -13.46
N SER A 122 -6.24 -9.48 -12.49
CA SER A 122 -6.74 -9.27 -11.13
C SER A 122 -6.03 -8.09 -10.49
N ILE A 123 -6.69 -7.46 -9.51
CA ILE A 123 -6.08 -6.45 -8.64
C ILE A 123 -6.40 -6.80 -7.21
N GLU A 124 -5.37 -6.92 -6.39
CA GLU A 124 -5.49 -7.09 -4.95
C GLU A 124 -4.67 -6.02 -4.24
N LEU A 125 -4.99 -5.81 -2.96
CA LEU A 125 -4.36 -4.76 -2.15
C LEU A 125 -3.69 -5.37 -0.94
N CYS A 126 -2.45 -4.95 -0.70
CA CYS A 126 -1.67 -5.32 0.49
C CYS A 126 -1.25 -4.05 1.22
N THR A 127 -1.48 -3.98 2.51
CA THR A 127 -1.00 -2.88 3.32
C THR A 127 -0.35 -3.39 4.60
N LEU A 128 0.70 -2.68 5.04
CA LEU A 128 1.32 -3.00 6.32
C LEU A 128 0.45 -2.52 7.48
N VAL A 129 -0.08 -1.31 7.37
CA VAL A 129 -0.84 -0.67 8.45
C VAL A 129 -2.15 -0.12 7.91
N SER A 130 -3.23 -0.35 8.63
CA SER A 130 -4.53 0.23 8.34
C SER A 130 -5.06 0.98 9.55
N LYS A 131 -5.66 2.13 9.32
CA LYS A 131 -6.34 2.94 10.34
C LYS A 131 -7.84 2.93 10.05
N PRO A 132 -8.58 1.90 10.50
CA PRO A 132 -10.00 1.77 10.15
C PRO A 132 -10.86 2.95 10.56
N SER A 133 -10.53 3.63 11.67
CA SER A 133 -11.28 4.78 12.16
C SER A 133 -11.20 6.00 11.21
N ARG A 134 -10.19 6.04 10.34
CA ARG A 134 -10.01 7.14 9.39
C ARG A 134 -10.67 6.85 8.03
N ARG A 135 -11.23 5.67 7.85
CA ARG A 135 -11.75 5.24 6.56
C ARG A 135 -12.96 6.07 6.14
N GLU A 136 -12.90 6.61 4.94
CA GLU A 136 -14.01 7.36 4.32
C GLU A 136 -14.63 6.59 3.17
N ILE A 137 -13.88 5.67 2.57
CA ILE A 137 -14.35 4.82 1.49
C ILE A 137 -13.95 3.39 1.76
N GLU A 138 -14.84 2.43 1.51
CA GLU A 138 -14.53 1.03 1.72
C GLU A 138 -13.50 0.54 0.71
N LEU A 139 -12.54 -0.22 1.21
CA LEU A 139 -11.52 -0.89 0.41
C LEU A 139 -11.40 -2.32 0.87
N ASP A 140 -11.35 -3.23 -0.09
CA ASP A 140 -11.11 -4.64 0.20
C ASP A 140 -9.59 -4.88 0.26
N VAL A 141 -9.06 -4.97 1.47
CA VAL A 141 -7.64 -5.22 1.70
C VAL A 141 -7.44 -6.71 1.85
N LYS A 142 -6.93 -7.34 0.82
CA LYS A 142 -6.73 -8.81 0.80
C LYS A 142 -5.65 -9.25 1.78
N PHE A 143 -4.55 -8.50 1.83
CA PHE A 143 -3.41 -8.83 2.68
C PHE A 143 -3.18 -7.68 3.64
N LEU A 144 -3.52 -7.89 4.92
CA LEU A 144 -3.48 -6.84 5.93
C LEU A 144 -2.46 -7.19 7.00
N GLY A 145 -1.54 -6.26 7.28
CA GLY A 145 -0.58 -6.39 8.36
C GLY A 145 -1.21 -6.10 9.72
N PHE A 146 -1.34 -4.83 10.05
CA PHE A 146 -1.82 -4.40 11.37
C PHE A 146 -2.94 -3.39 11.25
N ASN A 147 -3.97 -3.54 12.08
CA ASN A 147 -4.94 -2.48 12.33
C ASN A 147 -4.44 -1.67 13.53
N VAL A 148 -4.40 -0.36 13.38
CA VAL A 148 -3.93 0.53 14.47
C VAL A 148 -4.92 1.65 14.71
N GLU A 149 -4.81 2.25 15.91
CA GLU A 149 -5.58 3.43 16.25
C GLU A 149 -5.07 4.65 15.45
N ASP A 150 -5.88 5.71 15.43
CA ASP A 150 -5.49 6.97 14.78
C ASP A 150 -4.43 7.68 15.59
N ARG A 151 -3.17 7.34 15.34
CA ARG A 151 -1.99 7.92 15.96
C ARG A 151 -0.96 8.24 14.91
N PHE A 152 -0.08 9.18 15.21
CA PHE A 152 1.09 9.40 14.40
C PHE A 152 2.01 8.20 14.48
N ILE A 153 2.45 7.74 13.32
CA ILE A 153 3.37 6.63 13.19
C ILE A 153 4.61 7.12 12.45
N VAL A 154 5.77 6.87 13.04
CA VAL A 154 7.05 7.24 12.44
C VAL A 154 7.94 6.02 12.29
N GLY A 155 8.87 6.08 11.36
CA GLY A 155 9.83 5.01 11.11
C GLY A 155 9.42 4.13 9.93
N TYR A 156 10.24 3.16 9.66
CA TYR A 156 10.06 2.18 8.59
C TYR A 156 9.78 2.82 7.20
N GLY A 157 10.38 4.00 6.95
CA GLY A 157 10.24 4.70 5.68
C GLY A 157 8.86 5.29 5.41
N LEU A 158 8.00 5.38 6.42
CA LEU A 158 6.66 5.93 6.26
C LEU A 158 6.71 7.39 5.78
N SER A 159 5.73 7.78 4.98
CA SER A 159 5.68 9.11 4.41
C SER A 159 5.57 10.19 5.49
N LEU A 160 6.29 11.28 5.30
CA LEU A 160 6.23 12.43 6.20
C LEU A 160 4.83 13.02 6.31
N ILE A 161 4.00 12.83 5.32
CA ILE A 161 2.62 13.33 5.37
C ILE A 161 1.83 12.69 6.50
N HIS A 162 2.15 11.46 6.88
CA HIS A 162 1.52 10.78 8.00
C HIS A 162 2.01 11.31 9.34
N ILE A 163 3.12 12.03 9.36
CA ILE A 163 3.72 12.61 10.55
C ILE A 163 3.24 14.04 10.78
N SER A 164 2.99 14.78 9.70
CA SER A 164 2.72 16.20 9.76
C SER A 164 1.26 16.56 10.02
N GLU A 165 0.36 15.63 9.96
CA GLU A 165 -1.05 15.91 10.22
C GLU A 165 -1.32 15.95 11.71
N PRO A 166 -1.72 17.11 12.25
CA PRO A 166 -2.07 17.18 13.66
C PRO A 166 -3.38 16.42 13.90
N THR A 167 -3.38 15.67 14.92
CA THR A 167 -4.57 15.01 15.41
C THR A 167 -5.50 15.99 16.09
#